data_00648a298b22e2db4ad2ace26dd6912f
#
_entry.id   00648a298b22e2db4ad2ace26dd6912f
#
_cell.length_a   1.000
_cell.length_b   1.000
_cell.length_c   1.000
_cell.angle_alpha   90.00
_cell.angle_beta   90.00
_cell.angle_gamma   90.00
#
_symmetry.space_group_name_H-M   'P 1'
#
loop_
_entity.id
_entity.type
_entity.pdbx_description
1 polymer ?
#
loop_
_entity_poly.entity_id
_entity_poly.type
_entity_poly.pdbx_seq_one_letter_code
_entity_poly.pdbx_strand_id
1 'polypeptide(L)'
;MMQAITIAVEAPTDATLTGYDQTHAATYLRLLDADSDGADWREVARVVLGCDPDTDPQCARRTYDSHLARARWMTTNGYRHLLRGGAPH
;
A
#
# COMPACT_ATOMS: atom_id res chain seq x y z
N MET A 1 10.49 -2.12 23.29
CA MET A 1 9.12 -1.72 22.96
C MET A 1 8.83 -1.91 21.49
N MET A 2 7.81 -2.66 21.23
CA MET A 2 7.42 -2.92 19.86
C MET A 2 6.66 -1.75 19.27
N GLN A 3 7.06 -1.32 18.11
CA GLN A 3 6.41 -0.25 17.40
C GLN A 3 5.57 -0.82 16.26
N ALA A 4 4.28 -0.77 16.41
CA ALA A 4 3.40 -1.27 15.36
C ALA A 4 3.38 -0.30 14.19
N ILE A 5 3.46 -0.83 12.98
CA ILE A 5 3.31 -0.02 11.78
C ILE A 5 1.82 0.20 11.59
N THR A 6 1.41 1.45 11.64
CA THR A 6 0.01 1.80 11.53
C THR A 6 -0.36 2.09 10.08
N ILE A 7 -1.37 1.39 9.59
CA ILE A 7 -1.90 1.62 8.25
C ILE A 7 -2.98 2.71 8.35
N ALA A 8 -2.82 3.77 7.58
CA ALA A 8 -3.80 4.84 7.52
C ALA A 8 -5.04 4.37 6.76
N VAL A 9 -6.17 5.00 7.01
CA VAL A 9 -7.40 4.65 6.30
C VAL A 9 -7.22 4.86 4.80
N GLU A 10 -6.52 5.92 4.43
CA GLU A 10 -6.24 6.17 3.01
C GLU A 10 -4.76 6.38 2.80
N ALA A 11 -4.24 5.79 1.72
CA ALA A 11 -2.86 5.99 1.35
C ALA A 11 -2.68 7.39 0.78
N PRO A 12 -1.45 7.92 0.79
CA PRO A 12 -1.19 9.25 0.22
C PRO A 12 -1.46 9.28 -1.28
N THR A 13 -1.80 10.47 -1.77
CA THR A 13 -2.02 10.69 -3.20
C THR A 13 -1.03 11.70 -3.76
N ASP A 14 0.04 11.95 -3.04
CA ASP A 14 1.05 12.90 -3.44
C ASP A 14 1.70 12.49 -4.75
N ALA A 15 2.14 13.46 -5.52
CA ALA A 15 2.79 13.20 -6.80
C ALA A 15 4.22 12.69 -6.62
N THR A 16 4.74 12.71 -5.41
CA THR A 16 6.09 12.25 -5.10
C THR A 16 6.03 11.23 -3.97
N LEU A 17 7.11 10.47 -3.81
CA LEU A 17 7.22 9.53 -2.72
C LEU A 17 7.20 10.23 -1.38
N THR A 18 6.44 9.69 -0.45
CA THR A 18 6.34 10.23 0.91
C THR A 18 7.03 9.29 1.88
N GLY A 19 7.22 9.76 3.12
CA GLY A 19 7.74 8.89 4.17
C GLY A 19 6.84 7.69 4.43
N TYR A 20 5.52 7.90 4.30
CA TYR A 20 4.56 6.81 4.43
C TYR A 20 4.83 5.72 3.39
N ASP A 21 5.05 6.12 2.14
CA ASP A 21 5.34 5.17 1.07
C ASP A 21 6.58 4.35 1.38
N GLN A 22 7.63 5.01 1.86
CA GLN A 22 8.88 4.32 2.17
C GLN A 22 8.69 3.34 3.32
N THR A 23 7.94 3.74 4.33
CA THR A 23 7.66 2.89 5.48
C THR A 23 6.87 1.66 5.08
N HIS A 24 5.95 1.81 4.12
CA HIS A 24 5.03 0.74 3.75
C HIS A 24 5.36 0.08 2.42
N ALA A 25 6.60 0.20 1.96
CA ALA A 25 6.99 -0.37 0.67
C ALA A 25 6.75 -1.89 0.61
N ALA A 26 7.09 -2.60 1.68
CA ALA A 26 6.86 -4.05 1.72
C ALA A 26 5.38 -4.39 1.67
N THR A 27 4.56 -3.58 2.34
CA THR A 27 3.11 -3.77 2.31
C THR A 27 2.57 -3.59 0.89
N TYR A 28 3.05 -2.59 0.18
CA TYR A 28 2.65 -2.36 -1.21
C TYR A 28 2.99 -3.55 -2.09
N LEU A 29 4.19 -4.12 -1.92
CA LEU A 29 4.56 -5.29 -2.70
C LEU A 29 3.65 -6.48 -2.44
N ARG A 30 3.27 -6.67 -1.18
CA ARG A 30 2.34 -7.74 -0.83
C ARG A 30 0.96 -7.53 -1.46
N LEU A 31 0.52 -6.28 -1.50
CA LEU A 31 -0.76 -5.96 -2.14
C LEU A 31 -0.73 -6.26 -3.63
N LEU A 32 0.36 -5.90 -4.29
CA LEU A 32 0.51 -6.16 -5.71
C LEU A 32 0.56 -7.66 -6.00
N ASP A 33 1.28 -8.41 -5.18
CA ASP A 33 1.34 -9.86 -5.34
C ASP A 33 -0.03 -10.49 -5.16
N ALA A 34 -0.75 -10.09 -4.12
CA ALA A 34 -2.07 -10.65 -3.84
C ALA A 34 -3.05 -10.31 -4.96
N ASP A 35 -2.98 -9.08 -5.47
CA ASP A 35 -3.84 -8.66 -6.56
C ASP A 35 -3.54 -9.47 -7.82
N SER A 36 -2.26 -9.70 -8.10
CA SER A 36 -1.84 -10.50 -9.24
C SER A 36 -2.33 -11.94 -9.12
N ASP A 37 -2.39 -12.47 -7.91
CA ASP A 37 -2.86 -13.82 -7.65
C ASP A 37 -4.37 -13.94 -7.64
N GLY A 38 -5.09 -12.84 -7.73
CA GLY A 38 -6.54 -12.85 -7.69
C GLY A 38 -7.11 -13.09 -6.31
N ALA A 39 -6.36 -12.76 -5.25
CA ALA A 39 -6.82 -12.97 -3.89
C ALA A 39 -8.02 -12.10 -3.56
N ASP A 40 -8.89 -12.62 -2.69
CA ASP A 40 -10.07 -11.88 -2.27
C ASP A 40 -9.65 -10.66 -1.45
N TRP A 41 -10.22 -9.51 -1.78
CA TRP A 41 -9.83 -8.25 -1.13
C TRP A 41 -10.07 -8.28 0.39
N ARG A 42 -11.09 -9.02 0.83
CA ARG A 42 -11.38 -9.12 2.26
C ARG A 42 -10.24 -9.83 2.99
N GLU A 43 -9.76 -10.89 2.39
CA GLU A 43 -8.65 -11.63 2.94
C GLU A 43 -7.39 -10.79 2.97
N VAL A 44 -7.13 -10.08 1.88
CA VAL A 44 -5.96 -9.22 1.79
C VAL A 44 -6.02 -8.09 2.81
N ALA A 45 -7.20 -7.46 2.95
CA ALA A 45 -7.36 -6.40 3.95
C ALA A 45 -7.06 -6.91 5.34
N ARG A 46 -7.51 -8.12 5.64
CA ARG A 46 -7.32 -8.72 6.96
C ARG A 46 -5.86 -9.09 7.21
N VAL A 47 -5.26 -9.77 6.24
CA VAL A 47 -3.92 -10.33 6.44
C VAL A 47 -2.82 -9.30 6.20
N VAL A 48 -2.95 -8.49 5.18
CA VAL A 48 -1.89 -7.56 4.79
C VAL A 48 -2.03 -6.21 5.50
N LEU A 49 -3.27 -5.71 5.59
CA LEU A 49 -3.50 -4.37 6.12
C LEU A 49 -3.98 -4.34 7.57
N GLY A 50 -4.34 -5.50 8.11
CA GLY A 50 -4.81 -5.55 9.49
C GLY A 50 -6.17 -4.93 9.70
N CYS A 51 -6.97 -4.79 8.65
CA CYS A 51 -8.33 -4.29 8.73
C CYS A 51 -9.30 -5.44 8.92
N ASP A 52 -10.43 -5.14 9.53
CA ASP A 52 -11.48 -6.14 9.72
C ASP A 52 -12.69 -5.80 8.85
N PRO A 53 -12.82 -6.44 7.67
CA PRO A 53 -13.95 -6.13 6.79
C PRO A 53 -15.29 -6.56 7.35
N ASP A 54 -15.31 -7.43 8.34
CA ASP A 54 -16.56 -7.85 8.96
C ASP A 54 -17.08 -6.77 9.91
N THR A 55 -16.18 -6.06 10.59
CA THR A 55 -16.57 -5.02 11.52
C THR A 55 -16.93 -3.74 10.77
N ASP A 56 -16.14 -3.34 9.79
CA ASP A 56 -16.38 -2.11 9.05
C ASP A 56 -15.94 -2.32 7.60
N PRO A 57 -16.84 -2.90 6.78
CA PRO A 57 -16.49 -3.22 5.40
C PRO A 57 -16.17 -2.00 4.55
N GLN A 58 -16.84 -0.88 4.81
CA GLN A 58 -16.58 0.32 4.01
C GLN A 58 -15.20 0.88 4.27
N CYS A 59 -14.81 0.95 5.54
CA CYS A 59 -13.48 1.42 5.90
C CYS A 59 -12.39 0.48 5.38
N ALA A 60 -12.61 -0.83 5.55
CA ALA A 60 -11.65 -1.82 5.07
C ALA A 60 -11.48 -1.72 3.56
N ARG A 61 -12.58 -1.53 2.84
CA ARG A 61 -12.52 -1.42 1.39
C ARG A 61 -11.80 -0.16 0.96
N ARG A 62 -12.05 0.96 1.62
CA ARG A 62 -11.36 2.21 1.32
C ARG A 62 -9.87 2.09 1.55
N THR A 63 -9.50 1.47 2.66
CA THR A 63 -8.09 1.25 2.98
C THR A 63 -7.44 0.38 1.91
N TYR A 64 -8.10 -0.71 1.55
CA TYR A 64 -7.59 -1.62 0.54
C TYR A 64 -7.42 -0.92 -0.81
N ASP A 65 -8.48 -0.26 -1.28
CA ASP A 65 -8.46 0.37 -2.61
C ASP A 65 -7.39 1.46 -2.68
N SER A 66 -7.29 2.31 -1.66
CA SER A 66 -6.35 3.41 -1.70
C SER A 66 -4.91 2.92 -1.66
N HIS A 67 -4.63 1.90 -0.86
CA HIS A 67 -3.27 1.38 -0.76
C HIS A 67 -2.90 0.60 -2.01
N LEU A 68 -3.82 -0.14 -2.60
CA LEU A 68 -3.54 -0.83 -3.84
C LEU A 68 -3.30 0.16 -4.98
N ALA A 69 -4.10 1.21 -5.04
CA ALA A 69 -3.91 2.25 -6.05
C ALA A 69 -2.55 2.92 -5.89
N ARG A 70 -2.16 3.18 -4.65
CA ARG A 70 -0.84 3.79 -4.39
C ARG A 70 0.29 2.83 -4.78
N ALA A 71 0.11 1.54 -4.48
CA ALA A 71 1.11 0.53 -4.85
C ALA A 71 1.30 0.50 -6.37
N ARG A 72 0.21 0.56 -7.11
CA ARG A 72 0.29 0.60 -8.57
C ARG A 72 0.95 1.87 -9.06
N TRP A 73 0.63 3.00 -8.44
CA TRP A 73 1.27 4.26 -8.77
C TRP A 73 2.78 4.17 -8.59
N MET A 74 3.21 3.49 -7.52
CA MET A 74 4.62 3.36 -7.22
C MET A 74 5.37 2.56 -8.28
N THR A 75 4.72 1.58 -8.88
CA THR A 75 5.40 0.78 -9.91
C THR A 75 5.61 1.55 -11.19
N THR A 76 4.77 2.56 -11.46
CA THR A 76 4.88 3.32 -12.71
C THR A 76 5.52 4.69 -12.50
N ASN A 77 5.21 5.36 -11.39
CA ASN A 77 5.65 6.73 -11.15
C ASN A 77 6.66 6.83 -10.02
N GLY A 78 6.34 6.20 -8.88
CA GLY A 78 7.23 6.24 -7.73
C GLY A 78 8.55 5.55 -8.00
N TYR A 79 8.50 4.45 -8.71
CA TYR A 79 9.71 3.73 -9.06
C TYR A 79 10.63 4.58 -9.93
N ARG A 80 10.04 5.32 -10.86
CA ARG A 80 10.82 6.25 -11.68
C ARG A 80 11.48 7.33 -10.85
N HIS A 81 10.76 7.82 -9.84
CA HIS A 81 11.31 8.81 -8.93
C HIS A 81 12.53 8.27 -8.20
N LEU A 82 12.45 7.04 -7.74
CA LEU A 82 13.58 6.43 -7.06
C LEU A 82 14.78 6.29 -7.98
N LEU A 83 14.55 5.82 -9.19
CA LEU A 83 15.64 5.65 -10.15
C LEU A 83 16.27 6.98 -10.52
N ARG A 84 15.42 7.97 -10.76
CA ARG A 84 15.90 9.27 -11.19
C ARG A 84 16.63 10.00 -10.08
N GLY A 85 16.10 9.91 -8.87
CA GLY A 85 16.68 10.65 -7.75
C GLY A 85 17.85 9.95 -7.10
N GLY A 86 17.87 8.62 -7.12
CA GLY A 86 18.86 7.86 -6.39
C GLY A 86 19.90 7.16 -7.26
N ALA A 87 19.63 7.04 -8.54
CA ALA A 87 20.51 6.28 -9.42
C ALA A 87 21.49 7.21 -10.11
N PRO A 88 22.77 7.02 -9.88
CA PRO A 88 23.78 7.76 -10.65
C PRO A 88 23.80 7.28 -12.10
N HIS A 89 24.19 8.16 -12.96
CA HIS A 89 24.25 7.85 -14.37
C HIS A 89 25.63 7.99 -14.91
#